data_c6e74320a670b7158807e9196029896f
#
_entry.id   c6e74320a670b7158807e9196029896f
#
_cell.length_a   1.000
_cell.length_b   1.000
_cell.length_c   1.000
_cell.angle_alpha   90.00
_cell.angle_beta   90.00
_cell.angle_gamma   90.00
#
_symmetry.space_group_name_H-M   'P 1'
#
loop_
_entity.id
_entity.type
_entity.pdbx_description
1 polymer ?
#
loop_
_entity_poly.entity_id
_entity_poly.type
_entity_poly.pdbx_seq_one_letter_code
_entity_poly.pdbx_strand_id
1 'polypeptide(L)'
;MRHILSYFFVILSITFCSSQLANISDQLDTALTKLYNTGRFNGAVLYAEHGKILFQKSLGVTDITSNRPLTWESSFNLASISKQFVAICVMILDEKGKLNIDDNVKKYIPELPNENVSIRHLLTHTSGIPDYESLFIQNRSPLDTLDNEKMVKLFVNLKPSSEFEPGTKWNYSNTAYILLAVIIERISKQTLAGFVNENIVKPLGLKHTYVHNVYNSNIPATHVRGFSENDGKRVINDLFYIDGVTGDGNFYASTGDLLNWEQALNTEKLIKKSTLIKVFSPVKLKDGTTYPYGFGWFIDKENEQYSHTGSWVGFKNLIIRDVKNQRTLIFLSSGDNELARNAVRSIFNGSAASIPVTFLITNIRLIDGTNTPARNVSVRIEGDKISAVGDLKPYKDEIIEDGQGKILAPGFIDTHSHIESSLNRMPEAIAALNQGITTIVSGQDGGSYLLDTLKMRFEKTPRAVNVATYTGHATLREMVMGNHDLNRMSTPEELVKMK
;
A
#
# COMPACT_ATOMS: atom_id res chain seq x y z
N MET A 1 5.96 -41.33 -74.37
CA MET A 1 6.95 -40.74 -73.46
C MET A 1 6.20 -39.93 -72.41
N ARG A 2 6.07 -40.49 -71.21
CA ARG A 2 5.34 -39.86 -70.08
C ARG A 2 6.34 -39.13 -69.23
N HIS A 3 6.13 -37.82 -69.03
CA HIS A 3 6.88 -37.03 -68.08
C HIS A 3 6.21 -37.14 -66.69
N ILE A 4 6.96 -37.66 -65.73
CA ILE A 4 6.59 -37.72 -64.31
C ILE A 4 7.12 -36.41 -63.70
N LEU A 5 6.20 -35.53 -63.24
CA LEU A 5 6.51 -34.36 -62.43
C LEU A 5 6.48 -34.81 -60.95
N SER A 6 7.66 -34.79 -60.33
CA SER A 6 7.80 -35.00 -58.88
C SER A 6 7.60 -33.68 -58.12
N TYR A 7 6.52 -33.60 -57.36
CA TYR A 7 6.31 -32.50 -56.41
C TYR A 7 7.05 -32.80 -55.10
N PHE A 8 8.07 -31.97 -54.81
CA PHE A 8 8.68 -31.94 -53.46
C PHE A 8 7.83 -31.10 -52.57
N PHE A 9 7.16 -31.73 -51.59
CA PHE A 9 6.53 -31.04 -50.46
C PHE A 9 7.60 -30.75 -49.39
N VAL A 10 8.00 -29.47 -49.25
CA VAL A 10 8.78 -29.00 -48.11
C VAL A 10 7.80 -28.77 -46.97
N ILE A 11 7.77 -29.68 -46.02
CA ILE A 11 7.06 -29.48 -44.74
C ILE A 11 7.94 -28.57 -43.89
N LEU A 12 7.57 -27.26 -43.85
CA LEU A 12 8.13 -26.33 -42.91
C LEU A 12 7.52 -26.59 -41.52
N SER A 13 8.22 -27.36 -40.70
CA SER A 13 7.87 -27.52 -39.28
C SER A 13 8.12 -26.21 -38.56
N ILE A 14 7.08 -25.39 -38.38
CA ILE A 14 7.08 -24.25 -37.49
C ILE A 14 7.05 -24.83 -36.07
N THR A 15 8.23 -24.95 -35.45
CA THR A 15 8.35 -25.16 -34.02
C THR A 15 7.87 -23.86 -33.33
N PHE A 16 6.61 -23.86 -32.91
CA PHE A 16 6.14 -22.94 -31.91
C PHE A 16 6.94 -23.21 -30.63
N CYS A 17 7.94 -22.36 -30.36
CA CYS A 17 8.51 -22.26 -29.05
C CYS A 17 7.42 -21.68 -28.14
N SER A 18 6.57 -22.53 -27.57
CA SER A 18 5.70 -22.16 -26.45
C SER A 18 6.67 -21.85 -25.31
N SER A 19 6.92 -20.57 -25.06
CA SER A 19 7.46 -20.13 -23.79
C SER A 19 6.46 -20.60 -22.74
N GLN A 20 6.76 -21.70 -22.08
CA GLN A 20 6.02 -22.17 -20.92
C GLN A 20 6.07 -21.02 -19.93
N LEU A 21 4.95 -20.33 -19.72
CA LEU A 21 4.85 -19.33 -18.67
C LEU A 21 5.27 -20.01 -17.38
N ALA A 22 6.35 -19.53 -16.76
CA ALA A 22 6.81 -20.06 -15.48
C ALA A 22 5.61 -20.10 -14.53
N ASN A 23 5.46 -21.19 -13.77
CA ASN A 23 4.36 -21.30 -12.83
C ASN A 23 4.50 -20.21 -11.73
N ILE A 24 3.42 -19.93 -11.01
CA ILE A 24 3.40 -18.88 -9.97
C ILE A 24 4.51 -19.11 -8.95
N SER A 25 4.79 -20.35 -8.55
CA SER A 25 5.82 -20.70 -7.57
C SER A 25 7.23 -20.30 -8.05
N ASP A 26 7.56 -20.57 -9.31
CA ASP A 26 8.86 -20.24 -9.90
C ASP A 26 9.04 -18.72 -10.05
N GLN A 27 7.96 -18.02 -10.43
CA GLN A 27 7.97 -16.55 -10.49
C GLN A 27 8.15 -15.91 -9.13
N LEU A 28 7.45 -16.42 -8.10
CA LEU A 28 7.61 -15.97 -6.71
C LEU A 28 9.03 -16.22 -6.21
N ASP A 29 9.59 -17.41 -6.48
CA ASP A 29 10.95 -17.75 -6.06
C ASP A 29 11.99 -16.80 -6.67
N THR A 30 11.91 -16.60 -7.97
CA THR A 30 12.81 -15.70 -8.71
C THR A 30 12.72 -14.26 -8.20
N ALA A 31 11.49 -13.73 -8.08
CA ALA A 31 11.26 -12.36 -7.65
C ALA A 31 11.74 -12.11 -6.22
N LEU A 32 11.36 -12.99 -5.28
CA LEU A 32 11.74 -12.85 -3.87
C LEU A 32 13.25 -13.03 -3.65
N THR A 33 13.88 -13.96 -4.37
CA THR A 33 15.34 -14.15 -4.30
C THR A 33 16.08 -12.90 -4.80
N LYS A 34 15.64 -12.32 -5.92
CA LYS A 34 16.21 -11.08 -6.45
C LYS A 34 16.04 -9.93 -5.45
N LEU A 35 14.83 -9.74 -4.90
CA LEU A 35 14.55 -8.69 -3.92
C LEU A 35 15.33 -8.87 -2.62
N TYR A 36 15.49 -10.10 -2.13
CA TYR A 36 16.30 -10.40 -0.97
C TYR A 36 17.79 -10.09 -1.21
N ASN A 37 18.35 -10.53 -2.35
CA ASN A 37 19.75 -10.28 -2.72
C ASN A 37 20.07 -8.79 -2.87
N THR A 38 19.05 -7.98 -3.19
CA THR A 38 19.17 -6.51 -3.29
C THR A 38 18.74 -5.79 -2.00
N GLY A 39 18.60 -6.52 -0.87
CA GLY A 39 18.26 -5.94 0.43
C GLY A 39 16.82 -5.41 0.58
N ARG A 40 15.97 -5.65 -0.43
CA ARG A 40 14.59 -5.12 -0.53
C ARG A 40 13.50 -6.10 -0.13
N PHE A 41 13.87 -7.18 0.54
CA PHE A 41 12.94 -8.13 1.13
C PHE A 41 13.49 -8.74 2.41
N ASN A 42 12.68 -8.76 3.45
CA ASN A 42 12.89 -9.49 4.70
C ASN A 42 11.53 -10.00 5.15
N GLY A 43 11.22 -11.28 4.94
CA GLY A 43 9.86 -11.76 5.21
C GLY A 43 9.64 -13.23 4.89
N ALA A 44 8.38 -13.63 4.96
CA ALA A 44 7.89 -14.96 4.65
C ALA A 44 6.70 -14.88 3.68
N VAL A 45 6.69 -15.75 2.67
CA VAL A 45 5.63 -15.83 1.66
C VAL A 45 5.16 -17.27 1.56
N LEU A 46 3.83 -17.43 1.49
CA LEU A 46 3.17 -18.71 1.27
C LEU A 46 2.16 -18.57 0.15
N TYR A 47 2.19 -19.50 -0.81
CA TYR A 47 1.17 -19.68 -1.83
C TYR A 47 0.60 -21.09 -1.75
N ALA A 48 -0.73 -21.20 -1.74
CA ALA A 48 -1.44 -22.45 -1.67
C ALA A 48 -2.55 -22.52 -2.73
N GLU A 49 -2.82 -23.72 -3.24
CA GLU A 49 -4.00 -24.04 -4.06
C GLU A 49 -4.75 -25.22 -3.45
N HIS A 50 -6.07 -25.16 -3.45
CA HIS A 50 -6.93 -26.20 -2.87
C HIS A 50 -6.51 -26.58 -1.45
N GLY A 51 -6.03 -25.62 -0.66
CA GLY A 51 -5.50 -25.84 0.68
C GLY A 51 -4.12 -26.48 0.78
N LYS A 52 -3.49 -26.85 -0.36
CA LYS A 52 -2.16 -27.44 -0.41
C LYS A 52 -1.12 -26.35 -0.68
N ILE A 53 -0.09 -26.28 0.17
CA ILE A 53 1.05 -25.38 -0.02
C ILE A 53 1.83 -25.80 -1.28
N LEU A 54 1.93 -24.91 -2.26
CA LEU A 54 2.73 -25.08 -3.48
C LEU A 54 4.04 -24.28 -3.43
N PHE A 55 4.06 -23.21 -2.62
CA PHE A 55 5.26 -22.41 -2.41
C PHE A 55 5.28 -21.88 -0.98
N GLN A 56 6.45 -21.98 -0.33
CA GLN A 56 6.69 -21.37 0.97
C GLN A 56 8.17 -21.00 1.08
N LYS A 57 8.45 -19.74 1.38
CA LYS A 57 9.82 -19.23 1.50
C LYS A 57 9.92 -18.18 2.59
N SER A 58 10.98 -18.27 3.40
CA SER A 58 11.33 -17.28 4.42
C SER A 58 12.76 -16.82 4.17
N LEU A 59 12.96 -15.51 4.05
CA LEU A 59 14.27 -14.91 3.76
C LEU A 59 14.50 -13.73 4.70
N GLY A 60 15.69 -13.67 5.27
CA GLY A 60 16.12 -12.60 6.17
C GLY A 60 16.12 -12.99 7.64
N VAL A 61 15.93 -12.00 8.52
CA VAL A 61 16.12 -12.14 9.97
C VAL A 61 14.89 -11.71 10.75
N THR A 62 14.69 -12.32 11.91
CA THR A 62 13.59 -11.96 12.84
C THR A 62 13.87 -10.66 13.58
N ASP A 63 15.14 -10.31 13.77
CA ASP A 63 15.61 -9.14 14.49
C ASP A 63 17.00 -8.75 13.93
N ILE A 64 17.14 -7.50 13.53
CA ILE A 64 18.38 -6.96 12.95
C ILE A 64 19.54 -6.89 13.95
N THR A 65 19.30 -7.03 15.26
CA THR A 65 20.36 -7.01 16.28
C THR A 65 20.89 -8.42 16.57
N SER A 66 20.01 -9.42 16.61
CA SER A 66 20.38 -10.81 16.87
C SER A 66 20.74 -11.59 15.60
N ASN A 67 20.38 -11.10 14.43
CA ASN A 67 20.53 -11.77 13.13
C ASN A 67 19.96 -13.20 13.08
N ARG A 68 19.00 -13.52 13.95
CA ARG A 68 18.35 -14.82 13.95
C ARG A 68 17.52 -14.99 12.66
N PRO A 69 17.72 -16.08 11.88
CA PRO A 69 17.04 -16.25 10.61
C PRO A 69 15.52 -16.40 10.78
N LEU A 70 14.78 -15.90 9.78
CA LEU A 70 13.36 -16.17 9.64
C LEU A 70 13.11 -17.64 9.32
N THR A 71 12.01 -18.15 9.85
CA THR A 71 11.49 -19.48 9.57
C THR A 71 10.01 -19.41 9.19
N TRP A 72 9.43 -20.52 8.79
CA TRP A 72 7.99 -20.63 8.52
C TRP A 72 7.12 -20.44 9.78
N GLU A 73 7.71 -20.54 10.98
CA GLU A 73 7.07 -20.31 12.29
C GLU A 73 7.15 -18.86 12.74
N SER A 74 7.94 -18.02 12.07
CA SER A 74 8.12 -16.62 12.44
C SER A 74 6.81 -15.85 12.43
N SER A 75 6.52 -15.18 13.55
CA SER A 75 5.27 -14.46 13.80
C SER A 75 5.48 -12.97 13.55
N PHE A 76 4.83 -12.43 12.54
CA PHE A 76 4.90 -11.02 12.15
C PHE A 76 3.72 -10.23 12.70
N ASN A 77 3.93 -8.96 13.06
CA ASN A 77 2.82 -8.06 13.33
C ASN A 77 1.95 -7.93 12.07
N LEU A 78 0.72 -8.36 12.16
CA LEU A 78 -0.23 -8.37 11.04
C LEU A 78 -0.72 -6.97 10.65
N ALA A 79 -0.51 -5.99 11.53
CA ALA A 79 -1.11 -4.66 11.37
C ALA A 79 -2.61 -4.78 11.07
N SER A 80 -3.13 -4.12 10.06
CA SER A 80 -4.58 -4.10 9.77
C SER A 80 -5.20 -5.44 9.34
N ILE A 81 -4.41 -6.48 9.02
CA ILE A 81 -4.97 -7.83 8.84
C ILE A 81 -5.60 -8.35 10.15
N SER A 82 -5.20 -7.83 11.30
CA SER A 82 -5.79 -8.10 12.62
C SER A 82 -7.31 -7.87 12.67
N LYS A 83 -7.80 -6.93 11.85
CA LYS A 83 -9.23 -6.57 11.79
C LYS A 83 -10.13 -7.76 11.42
N GLN A 84 -9.62 -8.70 10.64
CA GLN A 84 -10.33 -9.93 10.29
C GLN A 84 -10.67 -10.75 11.53
N PHE A 85 -9.73 -10.91 12.46
CA PHE A 85 -9.89 -11.66 13.69
C PHE A 85 -10.90 -10.97 14.63
N VAL A 86 -10.78 -9.65 14.77
CA VAL A 86 -11.71 -8.86 15.58
C VAL A 86 -13.14 -8.95 15.04
N ALA A 87 -13.31 -8.86 13.73
CA ALA A 87 -14.63 -9.01 13.09
C ALA A 87 -15.24 -10.38 13.39
N ILE A 88 -14.48 -11.46 13.29
CA ILE A 88 -14.95 -12.80 13.62
C ILE A 88 -15.28 -12.93 15.13
N CYS A 89 -14.50 -12.31 16.03
CA CYS A 89 -14.86 -12.26 17.46
C CYS A 89 -16.22 -11.59 17.71
N VAL A 90 -16.51 -10.48 17.01
CA VAL A 90 -17.82 -9.81 17.07
C VAL A 90 -18.92 -10.75 16.57
N MET A 91 -18.69 -11.43 15.44
CA MET A 91 -19.68 -12.35 14.87
C MET A 91 -19.91 -13.60 15.73
N ILE A 92 -18.90 -14.08 16.46
CA ILE A 92 -19.07 -15.14 17.48
C ILE A 92 -19.99 -14.66 18.61
N LEU A 93 -19.86 -13.41 19.06
CA LEU A 93 -20.74 -12.83 20.08
C LEU A 93 -22.15 -12.58 19.54
N ASP A 94 -22.31 -12.17 18.28
CA ASP A 94 -23.60 -12.02 17.59
C ASP A 94 -24.34 -13.37 17.52
N GLU A 95 -23.68 -14.44 17.08
CA GLU A 95 -24.29 -15.79 17.05
C GLU A 95 -24.65 -16.35 18.43
N LYS A 96 -23.89 -15.98 19.46
CA LYS A 96 -24.19 -16.37 20.85
C LYS A 96 -25.28 -15.50 21.48
N GLY A 97 -25.86 -14.54 20.74
CA GLY A 97 -26.88 -13.60 21.22
C GLY A 97 -26.38 -12.66 22.32
N LYS A 98 -25.06 -12.44 22.43
CA LYS A 98 -24.46 -11.54 23.42
C LYS A 98 -24.44 -10.09 22.96
N LEU A 99 -24.50 -9.86 21.68
CA LEU A 99 -24.70 -8.58 21.02
C LEU A 99 -25.53 -8.78 19.74
N ASN A 100 -25.99 -7.67 19.14
CA ASN A 100 -26.49 -7.64 17.78
C ASN A 100 -25.69 -6.60 17.02
N ILE A 101 -25.20 -6.93 15.83
CA ILE A 101 -24.38 -5.99 15.03
C ILE A 101 -25.12 -4.70 14.63
N ASP A 102 -26.44 -4.69 14.71
CA ASP A 102 -27.27 -3.51 14.46
C ASP A 102 -27.58 -2.70 15.73
N ASP A 103 -27.15 -3.17 16.92
CA ASP A 103 -27.24 -2.40 18.15
C ASP A 103 -26.42 -1.12 18.07
N ASN A 104 -26.93 -0.06 18.71
CA ASN A 104 -26.16 1.17 18.92
C ASN A 104 -24.96 0.87 19.84
N VAL A 105 -23.77 1.40 19.45
CA VAL A 105 -22.52 1.24 20.19
C VAL A 105 -22.65 1.71 21.66
N LYS A 106 -23.46 2.73 21.92
CA LYS A 106 -23.71 3.26 23.29
C LYS A 106 -24.35 2.25 24.23
N LYS A 107 -24.94 1.17 23.73
CA LYS A 107 -25.41 0.06 24.58
C LYS A 107 -24.25 -0.61 25.31
N TYR A 108 -23.05 -0.57 24.74
CA TYR A 108 -21.85 -1.25 25.24
C TYR A 108 -20.78 -0.26 25.73
N ILE A 109 -20.77 0.94 25.15
CA ILE A 109 -19.88 2.06 25.51
C ILE A 109 -20.76 3.30 25.70
N PRO A 110 -21.55 3.36 26.82
CA PRO A 110 -22.55 4.42 27.02
C PRO A 110 -21.95 5.83 27.10
N GLU A 111 -20.69 5.93 27.53
CA GLU A 111 -19.94 7.19 27.64
C GLU A 111 -19.44 7.75 26.32
N LEU A 112 -19.48 7.00 25.20
CA LEU A 112 -18.99 7.47 23.90
C LEU A 112 -19.86 8.66 23.43
N PRO A 113 -19.24 9.79 22.98
CA PRO A 113 -20.01 10.99 22.59
C PRO A 113 -20.80 10.81 21.30
N ASN A 114 -20.36 9.95 20.39
CA ASN A 114 -20.92 9.80 19.05
C ASN A 114 -22.29 9.08 19.09
N GLU A 115 -23.29 9.74 18.51
CA GLU A 115 -24.66 9.24 18.44
C GLU A 115 -24.91 8.40 17.17
N ASN A 116 -25.93 7.54 17.21
CA ASN A 116 -26.44 6.79 16.07
C ASN A 116 -25.43 5.86 15.36
N VAL A 117 -24.33 5.53 16.00
CA VAL A 117 -23.35 4.57 15.49
C VAL A 117 -23.74 3.15 15.91
N SER A 118 -23.87 2.24 14.94
CA SER A 118 -24.07 0.82 15.21
C SER A 118 -22.75 0.04 15.17
N ILE A 119 -22.72 -1.18 15.72
CA ILE A 119 -21.57 -2.09 15.60
C ILE A 119 -21.28 -2.38 14.11
N ARG A 120 -22.31 -2.53 13.27
CA ARG A 120 -22.16 -2.69 11.82
C ARG A 120 -21.40 -1.51 11.19
N HIS A 121 -21.69 -0.27 11.60
CA HIS A 121 -20.95 0.90 11.11
C HIS A 121 -19.47 0.84 11.48
N LEU A 122 -19.11 0.30 12.65
CA LEU A 122 -17.71 0.09 13.02
C LEU A 122 -17.06 -1.01 12.16
N LEU A 123 -17.72 -2.17 12.00
CA LEU A 123 -17.23 -3.30 11.19
C LEU A 123 -16.95 -2.91 9.74
N THR A 124 -17.73 -1.98 9.19
CA THR A 124 -17.71 -1.61 7.76
C THR A 124 -17.05 -0.27 7.47
N HIS A 125 -16.43 0.39 8.44
CA HIS A 125 -15.80 1.71 8.29
C HIS A 125 -16.78 2.81 7.80
N THR A 126 -18.01 2.78 8.27
CA THR A 126 -19.05 3.75 7.93
C THR A 126 -19.57 4.53 9.13
N SER A 127 -18.79 4.55 10.23
CA SER A 127 -19.21 5.19 11.49
C SER A 127 -19.10 6.72 11.50
N GLY A 128 -18.20 7.28 10.69
CA GLY A 128 -17.86 8.71 10.75
C GLY A 128 -17.08 9.13 12.02
N ILE A 129 -16.67 8.18 12.87
CA ILE A 129 -15.86 8.50 14.05
C ILE A 129 -14.45 8.85 13.61
N PRO A 130 -13.88 10.01 14.08
CA PRO A 130 -12.55 10.46 13.70
C PRO A 130 -11.43 9.47 14.08
N ASP A 131 -10.27 9.65 13.46
CA ASP A 131 -9.09 8.84 13.77
C ASP A 131 -8.49 9.21 15.13
N TYR A 132 -8.21 8.18 15.96
CA TYR A 132 -7.69 8.36 17.31
C TYR A 132 -6.21 8.78 17.32
N GLU A 133 -5.42 8.38 16.32
CA GLU A 133 -3.97 8.62 16.32
C GLU A 133 -3.67 10.12 16.31
N SER A 134 -4.30 10.86 15.39
CA SER A 134 -4.14 12.30 15.30
C SER A 134 -4.64 13.02 16.54
N LEU A 135 -5.78 12.59 17.10
CA LEU A 135 -6.32 13.15 18.34
C LEU A 135 -5.39 12.91 19.52
N PHE A 136 -4.83 11.71 19.66
CA PHE A 136 -3.93 11.37 20.74
C PHE A 136 -2.59 12.12 20.62
N ILE A 137 -1.97 12.11 19.43
CA ILE A 137 -0.69 12.79 19.18
C ILE A 137 -0.77 14.29 19.53
N GLN A 138 -1.87 14.96 19.21
CA GLN A 138 -2.08 16.38 19.47
C GLN A 138 -2.32 16.70 20.96
N ASN A 139 -2.81 15.74 21.75
CA ASN A 139 -3.28 16.00 23.12
C ASN A 139 -2.47 15.24 24.19
N ARG A 140 -1.46 14.43 23.82
CA ARG A 140 -0.68 13.65 24.78
C ARG A 140 0.47 14.40 25.44
N SER A 141 0.85 13.95 26.63
CA SER A 141 2.15 14.25 27.24
C SER A 141 3.24 13.31 26.67
N PRO A 142 4.53 13.71 26.68
CA PRO A 142 5.61 12.92 26.06
C PRO A 142 5.76 11.47 26.57
N LEU A 143 5.38 11.20 27.81
CA LEU A 143 5.49 9.88 28.44
C LEU A 143 4.19 9.05 28.40
N ASP A 144 3.12 9.60 27.81
CA ASP A 144 1.85 8.89 27.74
C ASP A 144 1.93 7.71 26.76
N THR A 145 1.42 6.56 27.18
CA THR A 145 1.13 5.41 26.36
C THR A 145 -0.37 5.21 26.28
N LEU A 146 -0.86 4.85 25.08
CA LEU A 146 -2.28 4.65 24.83
C LEU A 146 -2.66 3.18 25.00
N ASP A 147 -3.79 2.91 25.63
CA ASP A 147 -4.48 1.64 25.63
C ASP A 147 -5.96 1.84 25.24
N ASN A 148 -6.72 0.74 25.08
CA ASN A 148 -8.10 0.81 24.59
C ASN A 148 -9.01 1.68 25.48
N GLU A 149 -8.91 1.56 26.82
CA GLU A 149 -9.72 2.35 27.75
C GLU A 149 -9.29 3.84 27.77
N LYS A 150 -7.99 4.12 27.67
CA LYS A 150 -7.48 5.51 27.53
C LYS A 150 -7.97 6.12 26.22
N MET A 151 -8.04 5.35 25.14
CA MET A 151 -8.60 5.83 23.88
C MET A 151 -10.08 6.20 24.03
N VAL A 152 -10.90 5.38 24.70
CA VAL A 152 -12.30 5.74 24.99
C VAL A 152 -12.37 7.02 25.82
N LYS A 153 -11.55 7.15 26.88
CA LYS A 153 -11.48 8.37 27.72
C LYS A 153 -11.07 9.60 26.93
N LEU A 154 -10.17 9.46 25.96
CA LEU A 154 -9.77 10.56 25.06
C LEU A 154 -11.00 11.10 24.28
N PHE A 155 -11.82 10.21 23.73
CA PHE A 155 -13.05 10.60 23.03
C PHE A 155 -14.09 11.21 23.94
N VAL A 156 -14.25 10.69 25.15
CA VAL A 156 -15.16 11.24 26.17
C VAL A 156 -14.75 12.67 26.57
N ASN A 157 -13.45 12.92 26.72
CA ASN A 157 -12.92 14.22 27.11
C ASN A 157 -12.97 15.25 25.99
N LEU A 158 -12.54 14.85 24.78
CA LEU A 158 -12.45 15.78 23.63
C LEU A 158 -13.77 15.97 22.92
N LYS A 159 -14.70 15.00 22.98
CA LYS A 159 -15.99 14.99 22.27
C LYS A 159 -15.86 15.40 20.80
N PRO A 160 -14.98 14.76 20.04
CA PRO A 160 -14.76 15.14 18.66
C PRO A 160 -16.04 14.96 17.83
N SER A 161 -16.34 15.90 16.95
CA SER A 161 -17.45 15.80 16.03
C SER A 161 -17.25 14.64 15.06
N SER A 162 -18.34 13.98 14.68
CA SER A 162 -18.29 12.98 13.60
C SER A 162 -17.93 13.67 12.27
N GLU A 163 -17.09 13.02 11.46
CA GLU A 163 -16.67 13.51 10.13
C GLU A 163 -17.82 13.47 9.11
N PHE A 164 -18.75 12.54 9.30
CA PHE A 164 -19.96 12.39 8.49
C PHE A 164 -21.03 11.60 9.27
N GLU A 165 -22.25 11.64 8.80
CA GLU A 165 -23.36 10.87 9.38
C GLU A 165 -23.15 9.37 9.18
N PRO A 166 -23.30 8.52 10.23
CA PRO A 166 -23.13 7.08 10.13
C PRO A 166 -23.93 6.46 8.98
N GLY A 167 -23.26 5.63 8.18
CA GLY A 167 -23.83 4.94 7.03
C GLY A 167 -23.91 5.75 5.73
N THR A 168 -23.49 7.03 5.71
CA THR A 168 -23.57 7.88 4.50
C THR A 168 -22.32 7.82 3.63
N LYS A 169 -21.17 7.52 4.24
CA LYS A 169 -19.88 7.43 3.55
C LYS A 169 -19.06 6.26 4.09
N TRP A 170 -18.13 5.80 3.28
CA TRP A 170 -17.08 4.91 3.70
C TRP A 170 -15.79 5.70 3.93
N ASN A 171 -15.19 5.55 5.11
CA ASN A 171 -13.87 6.08 5.43
C ASN A 171 -13.18 5.14 6.40
N TYR A 172 -12.01 4.60 6.01
CA TYR A 172 -11.27 3.65 6.81
C TYR A 172 -10.95 4.21 8.20
N SER A 173 -11.25 3.48 9.26
CA SER A 173 -11.13 3.95 10.65
C SER A 173 -10.47 2.90 11.53
N ASN A 174 -9.29 3.19 12.06
CA ASN A 174 -8.64 2.38 13.09
C ASN A 174 -9.42 2.48 14.41
N THR A 175 -9.90 3.67 14.77
CA THR A 175 -10.75 3.88 15.95
C THR A 175 -11.91 2.91 16.02
N ALA A 176 -12.57 2.64 14.88
CA ALA A 176 -13.71 1.72 14.83
C ALA A 176 -13.36 0.32 15.34
N TYR A 177 -12.20 -0.21 14.99
CA TYR A 177 -11.79 -1.55 15.37
C TYR A 177 -11.26 -1.63 16.81
N ILE A 178 -10.70 -0.56 17.35
CA ILE A 178 -10.40 -0.47 18.78
C ILE A 178 -11.70 -0.45 19.60
N LEU A 179 -12.73 0.29 19.17
CA LEU A 179 -14.05 0.28 19.81
C LEU A 179 -14.70 -1.11 19.76
N LEU A 180 -14.55 -1.86 18.66
CA LEU A 180 -14.98 -3.27 18.59
C LEU A 180 -14.25 -4.13 19.61
N ALA A 181 -12.95 -3.95 19.79
CA ALA A 181 -12.17 -4.64 20.80
C ALA A 181 -12.68 -4.32 22.23
N VAL A 182 -12.93 -3.05 22.53
CA VAL A 182 -13.53 -2.63 23.82
C VAL A 182 -14.89 -3.30 24.05
N ILE A 183 -15.74 -3.37 23.02
CA ILE A 183 -17.06 -4.04 23.11
C ILE A 183 -16.87 -5.53 23.41
N ILE A 184 -15.95 -6.22 22.73
CA ILE A 184 -15.63 -7.63 22.99
C ILE A 184 -15.20 -7.82 24.44
N GLU A 185 -14.27 -6.99 24.93
CA GLU A 185 -13.74 -7.08 26.30
C GLU A 185 -14.83 -6.84 27.36
N ARG A 186 -15.67 -5.82 27.15
CA ARG A 186 -16.76 -5.48 28.08
C ARG A 186 -17.85 -6.56 28.16
N ILE A 187 -18.20 -7.17 27.02
CA ILE A 187 -19.21 -8.24 26.98
C ILE A 187 -18.66 -9.56 27.54
N SER A 188 -17.44 -9.93 27.12
CA SER A 188 -16.84 -11.21 27.52
C SER A 188 -16.24 -11.21 28.91
N LYS A 189 -15.94 -10.05 29.47
CA LYS A 189 -15.17 -9.87 30.73
C LYS A 189 -13.76 -10.47 30.63
N GLN A 190 -13.20 -10.54 29.43
CA GLN A 190 -11.85 -11.02 29.14
C GLN A 190 -11.10 -9.94 28.38
N THR A 191 -9.76 -9.97 28.41
CA THR A 191 -8.96 -9.19 27.47
C THR A 191 -9.20 -9.69 26.05
N LEU A 192 -9.01 -8.84 25.04
CA LEU A 192 -9.11 -9.26 23.64
C LEU A 192 -8.19 -10.47 23.35
N ALA A 193 -6.96 -10.45 23.88
CA ALA A 193 -6.03 -11.58 23.77
C ALA A 193 -6.60 -12.89 24.33
N GLY A 194 -7.22 -12.83 25.51
CA GLY A 194 -7.86 -13.98 26.14
C GLY A 194 -9.04 -14.50 25.31
N PHE A 195 -9.91 -13.61 24.86
CA PHE A 195 -11.06 -13.99 24.03
C PHE A 195 -10.65 -14.61 22.69
N VAL A 196 -9.69 -14.04 22.01
CA VAL A 196 -9.13 -14.55 20.74
C VAL A 196 -8.51 -15.92 20.95
N ASN A 197 -7.71 -16.09 22.01
CA ASN A 197 -7.10 -17.37 22.33
C ASN A 197 -8.14 -18.49 22.52
N GLU A 198 -9.19 -18.25 23.29
CA GLU A 198 -10.23 -19.26 23.60
C GLU A 198 -11.16 -19.56 22.41
N ASN A 199 -11.50 -18.55 21.61
CA ASN A 199 -12.53 -18.69 20.59
C ASN A 199 -11.97 -18.86 19.15
N ILE A 200 -10.68 -18.58 18.90
CA ILE A 200 -10.05 -18.70 17.59
C ILE A 200 -8.78 -19.54 17.64
N VAL A 201 -7.78 -19.14 18.44
CA VAL A 201 -6.44 -19.74 18.43
C VAL A 201 -6.48 -21.21 18.81
N LYS A 202 -7.06 -21.55 19.98
CA LYS A 202 -7.21 -22.92 20.43
C LYS A 202 -8.08 -23.78 19.53
N PRO A 203 -9.29 -23.36 19.13
CA PRO A 203 -10.16 -24.16 18.25
C PRO A 203 -9.53 -24.48 16.88
N LEU A 204 -8.67 -23.59 16.35
CA LEU A 204 -7.99 -23.80 15.08
C LEU A 204 -6.59 -24.40 15.22
N GLY A 205 -6.07 -24.54 16.44
CA GLY A 205 -4.73 -25.06 16.72
C GLY A 205 -3.60 -24.13 16.20
N LEU A 206 -3.82 -22.81 16.22
CA LEU A 206 -2.83 -21.83 15.76
C LEU A 206 -1.71 -21.72 16.81
N LYS A 207 -0.49 -22.10 16.45
CA LYS A 207 0.64 -22.19 17.40
C LYS A 207 1.45 -20.92 17.51
N HIS A 208 1.40 -20.09 16.46
CA HIS A 208 2.23 -18.91 16.28
C HIS A 208 1.39 -17.64 16.12
N THR A 209 0.12 -17.68 16.59
CA THR A 209 -0.83 -16.56 16.54
C THR A 209 -1.16 -16.08 17.96
N TYR A 210 -0.97 -14.79 18.21
CA TYR A 210 -1.25 -14.14 19.50
C TYR A 210 -1.47 -12.64 19.34
N VAL A 211 -2.04 -12.02 20.37
CA VAL A 211 -2.14 -10.56 20.48
C VAL A 211 -1.00 -10.06 21.37
N HIS A 212 -0.27 -9.05 20.92
CA HIS A 212 0.85 -8.47 21.66
C HIS A 212 0.84 -6.95 21.54
N ASN A 213 1.15 -6.26 22.63
CA ASN A 213 1.25 -4.81 22.72
C ASN A 213 2.41 -4.38 23.64
N VAL A 214 2.64 -3.08 23.79
CA VAL A 214 3.75 -2.54 24.59
C VAL A 214 3.72 -2.90 26.06
N TYR A 215 2.57 -3.37 26.58
CA TYR A 215 2.44 -3.79 27.99
C TYR A 215 2.78 -5.26 28.20
N ASN A 216 2.94 -6.06 27.16
CA ASN A 216 3.27 -7.47 27.25
C ASN A 216 4.78 -7.66 27.35
N SER A 217 5.26 -8.21 28.46
CA SER A 217 6.68 -8.54 28.65
C SER A 217 7.08 -9.90 28.08
N ASN A 218 6.11 -10.81 27.90
CA ASN A 218 6.38 -12.16 27.42
C ASN A 218 6.33 -12.21 25.89
N ILE A 219 7.50 -12.22 25.25
CA ILE A 219 7.66 -12.23 23.80
C ILE A 219 8.06 -13.65 23.37
N PRO A 220 7.24 -14.33 22.52
CA PRO A 220 7.59 -15.66 22.00
C PRO A 220 8.89 -15.65 21.18
N ALA A 221 9.60 -16.78 21.16
CA ALA A 221 10.82 -16.91 20.38
C ALA A 221 10.60 -16.74 18.86
N THR A 222 9.41 -16.94 18.36
CA THR A 222 9.03 -16.76 16.95
C THR A 222 8.74 -15.31 16.56
N HIS A 223 8.71 -14.41 17.52
CA HIS A 223 8.38 -12.98 17.31
C HIS A 223 9.39 -12.30 16.38
N VAL A 224 8.86 -11.58 15.40
CA VAL A 224 9.62 -10.75 14.46
C VAL A 224 9.51 -9.30 14.89
N ARG A 225 10.64 -8.60 14.95
CA ARG A 225 10.69 -7.17 15.21
C ARG A 225 10.71 -6.38 13.92
N GLY A 226 9.97 -5.28 13.89
CA GLY A 226 9.96 -4.33 12.80
C GLY A 226 11.25 -3.51 12.73
N PHE A 227 11.62 -3.09 11.52
CA PHE A 227 12.71 -2.15 11.30
C PHE A 227 12.41 -1.22 10.11
N SER A 228 13.14 -0.12 10.02
CA SER A 228 13.19 0.77 8.87
C SER A 228 14.63 0.97 8.42
N GLU A 229 14.80 1.51 7.21
CA GLU A 229 16.12 1.90 6.70
C GLU A 229 16.22 3.43 6.71
N ASN A 230 17.20 3.97 7.46
CA ASN A 230 17.49 5.39 7.54
C ASN A 230 18.96 5.60 7.15
N ASP A 231 19.20 6.41 6.15
CA ASP A 231 20.56 6.72 5.64
C ASP A 231 21.40 5.45 5.36
N GLY A 232 20.78 4.45 4.73
CA GLY A 232 21.41 3.16 4.40
C GLY A 232 21.68 2.23 5.59
N LYS A 233 21.17 2.57 6.79
CA LYS A 233 21.28 1.75 7.99
C LYS A 233 19.91 1.26 8.43
N ARG A 234 19.83 -0.03 8.77
CA ARG A 234 18.64 -0.60 9.40
C ARG A 234 18.58 -0.23 10.86
N VAL A 235 17.45 0.32 11.27
CA VAL A 235 17.15 0.69 12.67
C VAL A 235 15.86 0.01 13.11
N ILE A 236 15.78 -0.39 14.37
CA ILE A 236 14.53 -0.95 14.93
C ILE A 236 13.44 0.10 14.78
N ASN A 237 12.33 -0.30 14.19
CA ASN A 237 11.11 0.47 14.05
C ASN A 237 9.94 -0.49 14.29
N ASP A 238 9.59 -0.63 15.55
CA ASP A 238 8.67 -1.64 16.06
C ASP A 238 7.59 -0.96 16.91
N LEU A 239 7.10 -1.59 17.94
CA LEU A 239 6.08 -1.02 18.84
C LEU A 239 6.56 0.28 19.51
N PHE A 240 5.66 1.23 19.67
CA PHE A 240 5.91 2.51 20.35
C PHE A 240 4.68 2.96 21.18
N TYR A 241 4.65 4.18 21.68
CA TYR A 241 3.73 4.64 22.71
C TYR A 241 2.22 4.49 22.40
N ILE A 242 1.81 4.39 21.13
CA ILE A 242 0.41 4.13 20.78
C ILE A 242 0.08 2.64 20.63
N ASP A 243 1.07 1.76 20.65
CA ASP A 243 0.88 0.31 20.48
C ASP A 243 0.47 -0.42 21.77
N GLY A 244 -0.09 0.30 22.73
CA GLY A 244 -0.84 -0.31 23.83
C GLY A 244 -2.30 -0.62 23.47
N VAL A 245 -2.83 -0.02 22.38
CA VAL A 245 -4.14 -0.36 21.84
C VAL A 245 -4.11 -1.72 21.13
N THR A 246 -5.27 -2.37 21.05
CA THR A 246 -5.46 -3.63 20.33
C THR A 246 -6.79 -3.59 19.59
N GLY A 247 -6.88 -4.30 18.48
CA GLY A 247 -8.09 -4.39 17.68
C GLY A 247 -7.94 -3.90 16.26
N ASP A 248 -7.35 -2.75 16.06
CA ASP A 248 -6.99 -2.23 14.73
C ASP A 248 -5.71 -2.85 14.17
N GLY A 249 -4.82 -3.33 15.07
CA GLY A 249 -3.55 -3.97 14.82
C GLY A 249 -3.14 -4.90 15.96
N ASN A 250 -1.83 -5.15 16.06
CA ASN A 250 -1.18 -5.84 17.17
C ASN A 250 -1.53 -7.33 17.35
N PHE A 251 -2.02 -7.98 16.29
CA PHE A 251 -2.01 -9.43 16.18
C PHE A 251 -0.72 -9.86 15.48
N TYR A 252 -0.17 -10.96 15.94
CA TYR A 252 1.00 -11.61 15.36
C TYR A 252 0.61 -12.99 14.88
N ALA A 253 1.10 -13.39 13.70
CA ALA A 253 0.90 -14.73 13.18
C ALA A 253 2.01 -15.14 12.21
N SER A 254 2.16 -16.45 12.02
CA SER A 254 2.97 -17.05 10.96
C SER A 254 2.16 -17.22 9.67
N THR A 255 2.85 -17.45 8.54
CA THR A 255 2.19 -17.74 7.26
C THR A 255 1.38 -19.03 7.32
N GLY A 256 1.85 -20.05 8.04
CA GLY A 256 1.14 -21.33 8.21
C GLY A 256 -0.14 -21.17 9.03
N ASP A 257 -0.10 -20.40 10.12
CA ASP A 257 -1.30 -20.13 10.92
C ASP A 257 -2.33 -19.30 10.13
N LEU A 258 -1.89 -18.35 9.30
CA LEU A 258 -2.80 -17.59 8.44
C LEU A 258 -3.43 -18.46 7.34
N LEU A 259 -2.74 -19.49 6.84
CA LEU A 259 -3.35 -20.46 5.93
C LEU A 259 -4.44 -21.26 6.65
N ASN A 260 -4.17 -21.74 7.88
CA ASN A 260 -5.17 -22.45 8.70
C ASN A 260 -6.36 -21.54 9.03
N TRP A 261 -6.12 -20.27 9.33
CA TRP A 261 -7.14 -19.24 9.49
C TRP A 261 -8.01 -19.09 8.25
N GLU A 262 -7.40 -18.91 7.09
CA GLU A 262 -8.10 -18.76 5.80
C GLU A 262 -8.95 -20.00 5.49
N GLN A 263 -8.39 -21.20 5.64
CA GLN A 263 -9.12 -22.44 5.43
C GLN A 263 -10.31 -22.61 6.38
N ALA A 264 -10.19 -22.18 7.64
CA ALA A 264 -11.29 -22.23 8.61
C ALA A 264 -12.49 -21.39 8.16
N LEU A 265 -12.27 -20.30 7.41
CA LEU A 265 -13.34 -19.46 6.86
C LEU A 265 -14.12 -20.13 5.69
N ASN A 266 -13.71 -21.32 5.24
CA ASN A 266 -14.49 -22.15 4.33
C ASN A 266 -15.37 -23.18 5.07
N THR A 267 -15.34 -23.18 6.40
CA THR A 267 -16.02 -24.12 7.27
C THR A 267 -16.91 -23.41 8.28
N GLU A 268 -17.68 -24.16 9.06
CA GLU A 268 -18.48 -23.64 10.17
C GLU A 268 -17.80 -23.84 11.55
N LYS A 269 -16.46 -24.01 11.59
CA LYS A 269 -15.73 -24.22 12.84
C LYS A 269 -15.85 -23.06 13.82
N LEU A 270 -15.90 -21.82 13.33
CA LEU A 270 -15.95 -20.62 14.16
C LEU A 270 -17.34 -19.99 14.17
N ILE A 271 -17.95 -19.82 13.02
CA ILE A 271 -19.27 -19.21 12.80
C ILE A 271 -19.97 -19.90 11.64
N LYS A 272 -21.29 -19.80 11.60
CA LYS A 272 -22.14 -20.41 10.57
C LYS A 272 -21.88 -19.83 9.19
N LYS A 273 -22.12 -20.62 8.14
CA LYS A 273 -22.02 -20.18 6.74
C LYS A 273 -22.89 -18.93 6.44
N SER A 274 -24.08 -18.86 7.02
CA SER A 274 -24.96 -17.69 6.89
C SER A 274 -24.36 -16.41 7.46
N THR A 275 -23.54 -16.52 8.51
CA THR A 275 -22.80 -15.42 9.12
C THR A 275 -21.57 -15.05 8.30
N LEU A 276 -20.85 -16.05 7.75
CA LEU A 276 -19.74 -15.80 6.82
C LEU A 276 -20.19 -15.02 5.58
N ILE A 277 -21.39 -15.26 5.05
CA ILE A 277 -21.96 -14.46 3.95
C ILE A 277 -22.03 -12.97 4.34
N LYS A 278 -22.42 -12.65 5.58
CA LYS A 278 -22.42 -11.24 6.04
C LYS A 278 -21.01 -10.64 6.08
N VAL A 279 -20.04 -11.43 6.55
CA VAL A 279 -18.62 -11.02 6.64
C VAL A 279 -18.06 -10.64 5.27
N PHE A 280 -18.39 -11.41 4.24
CA PHE A 280 -17.91 -11.24 2.86
C PHE A 280 -18.90 -10.47 1.96
N SER A 281 -19.84 -9.74 2.52
CA SER A 281 -20.75 -8.88 1.76
C SER A 281 -20.27 -7.43 1.76
N PRO A 282 -20.24 -6.76 0.60
CA PRO A 282 -19.88 -5.34 0.54
C PRO A 282 -20.92 -4.50 1.27
N VAL A 283 -20.44 -3.46 1.96
CA VAL A 283 -21.33 -2.55 2.68
C VAL A 283 -22.21 -1.75 1.71
N LYS A 284 -23.49 -1.62 2.07
CA LYS A 284 -24.45 -0.74 1.39
C LYS A 284 -24.60 0.54 2.19
N LEU A 285 -24.43 1.69 1.55
CA LEU A 285 -24.58 3.01 2.13
C LEU A 285 -26.06 3.44 2.13
N LYS A 286 -26.41 4.50 2.86
CA LYS A 286 -27.78 5.03 2.97
C LYS A 286 -28.37 5.51 1.64
N ASP A 287 -27.53 5.98 0.72
CA ASP A 287 -27.94 6.39 -0.62
C ASP A 287 -28.18 5.21 -1.59
N GLY A 288 -27.94 3.98 -1.13
CA GLY A 288 -28.10 2.75 -1.89
C GLY A 288 -26.85 2.31 -2.64
N THR A 289 -25.80 3.11 -2.71
CA THR A 289 -24.51 2.73 -3.29
C THR A 289 -23.82 1.68 -2.43
N THR A 290 -22.88 0.94 -3.03
CA THR A 290 -22.09 -0.07 -2.30
C THR A 290 -20.63 0.28 -2.34
N TYR A 291 -19.91 0.00 -1.23
CA TYR A 291 -18.47 0.07 -1.18
C TYR A 291 -17.88 -1.34 -1.01
N PRO A 292 -16.78 -1.70 -1.71
CA PRO A 292 -16.26 -3.06 -1.74
C PRO A 292 -15.47 -3.43 -0.47
N TYR A 293 -16.10 -3.29 0.69
CA TYR A 293 -15.55 -3.67 1.99
C TYR A 293 -16.61 -4.37 2.84
N GLY A 294 -16.23 -5.52 3.40
CA GLY A 294 -17.03 -6.29 4.33
C GLY A 294 -16.56 -6.12 5.78
N PHE A 295 -16.52 -7.20 6.56
CA PHE A 295 -16.04 -7.15 7.94
C PHE A 295 -14.57 -7.57 8.00
N GLY A 296 -13.66 -6.59 7.87
CA GLY A 296 -12.21 -6.80 7.85
C GLY A 296 -11.64 -7.27 6.51
N TRP A 297 -12.38 -7.13 5.41
CA TRP A 297 -11.97 -7.59 4.07
C TRP A 297 -12.34 -6.60 2.98
N PHE A 298 -11.39 -6.30 2.08
CA PHE A 298 -11.70 -5.74 0.78
C PHE A 298 -12.25 -6.83 -0.14
N ILE A 299 -13.25 -6.51 -0.94
CA ILE A 299 -14.04 -7.45 -1.71
C ILE A 299 -13.97 -7.11 -3.20
N ASP A 300 -13.38 -7.99 -3.99
CA ASP A 300 -13.50 -8.00 -5.44
C ASP A 300 -14.55 -9.06 -5.83
N LYS A 301 -15.78 -8.61 -6.11
CA LYS A 301 -16.89 -9.50 -6.45
C LYS A 301 -16.71 -10.19 -7.79
N GLU A 302 -16.12 -9.51 -8.77
CA GLU A 302 -15.99 -10.02 -10.14
C GLU A 302 -15.05 -11.23 -10.17
N ASN A 303 -13.96 -11.15 -9.40
CA ASN A 303 -12.97 -12.21 -9.29
C ASN A 303 -13.21 -13.16 -8.11
N GLU A 304 -14.22 -12.92 -7.28
CA GLU A 304 -14.45 -13.63 -6.01
C GLU A 304 -13.19 -13.64 -5.11
N GLN A 305 -12.47 -12.51 -5.10
CA GLN A 305 -11.28 -12.33 -4.29
C GLN A 305 -11.58 -11.46 -3.07
N TYR A 306 -11.02 -11.87 -1.95
CA TYR A 306 -11.07 -11.16 -0.68
C TYR A 306 -9.64 -10.92 -0.22
N SER A 307 -9.31 -9.68 0.14
CA SER A 307 -7.94 -9.35 0.51
C SER A 307 -7.89 -8.31 1.62
N HIS A 308 -6.79 -8.27 2.32
CA HIS A 308 -6.43 -7.12 3.16
C HIS A 308 -4.93 -6.93 3.18
N THR A 309 -4.50 -5.67 3.21
CA THR A 309 -3.11 -5.32 3.50
C THR A 309 -2.94 -5.01 4.98
N GLY A 310 -1.75 -5.24 5.50
CA GLY A 310 -1.34 -4.72 6.78
C GLY A 310 -0.13 -3.80 6.61
N SER A 311 -0.20 -2.58 7.12
CA SER A 311 0.91 -1.65 7.12
C SER A 311 0.99 -0.96 8.47
N TRP A 312 2.12 -1.12 9.14
CA TRP A 312 2.47 -0.44 10.36
C TRP A 312 3.97 -0.20 10.39
N VAL A 313 4.47 0.54 11.37
CA VAL A 313 5.90 0.77 11.53
C VAL A 313 6.69 -0.55 11.34
N GLY A 314 7.65 -0.56 10.44
CA GLY A 314 8.48 -1.72 10.18
C GLY A 314 7.79 -2.99 9.63
N PHE A 315 6.50 -2.93 9.19
CA PHE A 315 5.79 -4.10 8.64
C PHE A 315 4.95 -3.74 7.42
N LYS A 316 4.97 -4.64 6.40
CA LYS A 316 4.15 -4.57 5.20
C LYS A 316 3.63 -5.95 4.85
N ASN A 317 2.34 -6.18 4.98
CA ASN A 317 1.72 -7.49 4.83
C ASN A 317 0.61 -7.50 3.79
N LEU A 318 0.25 -8.71 3.35
CA LEU A 318 -0.85 -8.95 2.42
C LEU A 318 -1.38 -10.37 2.63
N ILE A 319 -2.71 -10.49 2.65
CA ILE A 319 -3.40 -11.76 2.46
C ILE A 319 -4.38 -11.61 1.31
N ILE A 320 -4.39 -12.59 0.41
CA ILE A 320 -5.40 -12.71 -0.67
C ILE A 320 -5.98 -14.11 -0.61
N ARG A 321 -7.29 -14.16 -0.68
CA ARG A 321 -8.12 -15.34 -0.73
C ARG A 321 -8.92 -15.29 -2.04
N ASP A 322 -8.57 -16.15 -3.01
CA ASP A 322 -9.25 -16.31 -4.30
C ASP A 322 -10.14 -17.55 -4.21
N VAL A 323 -11.40 -17.34 -3.88
CA VAL A 323 -12.35 -18.42 -3.61
C VAL A 323 -12.73 -19.15 -4.90
N LYS A 324 -12.86 -18.42 -6.01
CA LYS A 324 -13.19 -18.97 -7.32
C LYS A 324 -12.17 -20.01 -7.80
N ASN A 325 -10.88 -19.72 -7.61
CA ASN A 325 -9.79 -20.58 -8.04
C ASN A 325 -9.19 -21.40 -6.88
N GLN A 326 -9.75 -21.28 -5.67
CA GLN A 326 -9.27 -21.93 -4.43
C GLN A 326 -7.78 -21.68 -4.17
N ARG A 327 -7.33 -20.44 -4.36
CA ARG A 327 -5.93 -20.02 -4.16
C ARG A 327 -5.80 -19.06 -2.98
N THR A 328 -4.71 -19.19 -2.28
CA THR A 328 -4.38 -18.31 -1.14
C THR A 328 -2.95 -17.81 -1.27
N LEU A 329 -2.77 -16.50 -1.14
CA LEU A 329 -1.47 -15.86 -1.03
C LEU A 329 -1.35 -15.17 0.31
N ILE A 330 -0.26 -15.44 1.02
CA ILE A 330 0.11 -14.79 2.28
C ILE A 330 1.51 -14.24 2.13
N PHE A 331 1.66 -12.94 2.34
CA PHE A 331 2.92 -12.22 2.34
C PHE A 331 3.06 -11.48 3.66
N LEU A 332 4.07 -11.83 4.45
CA LEU A 332 4.39 -11.20 5.73
C LEU A 332 5.83 -10.69 5.67
N SER A 333 6.04 -9.44 6.06
CA SER A 333 7.38 -8.87 6.00
C SER A 333 7.66 -7.85 7.08
N SER A 334 8.93 -7.73 7.48
CA SER A 334 9.45 -6.63 8.29
C SER A 334 10.45 -5.79 7.49
N GLY A 335 10.42 -4.49 7.69
CA GLY A 335 11.08 -3.48 6.86
C GLY A 335 10.15 -2.84 5.83
N ASP A 336 10.67 -1.90 5.03
CA ASP A 336 9.92 -1.28 3.94
C ASP A 336 9.95 -2.17 2.69
N ASN A 337 9.02 -3.12 2.63
CA ASN A 337 8.91 -4.12 1.57
C ASN A 337 7.72 -3.89 0.64
N GLU A 338 7.33 -2.65 0.42
CA GLU A 338 6.19 -2.28 -0.45
C GLU A 338 6.37 -2.83 -1.87
N LEU A 339 7.58 -2.70 -2.41
CA LEU A 339 7.92 -3.24 -3.73
C LEU A 339 7.72 -4.76 -3.80
N ALA A 340 8.21 -5.49 -2.78
CA ALA A 340 8.07 -6.95 -2.73
C ALA A 340 6.59 -7.36 -2.63
N ARG A 341 5.80 -6.66 -1.81
CA ARG A 341 4.37 -6.88 -1.68
C ARG A 341 3.63 -6.70 -3.01
N ASN A 342 3.95 -5.63 -3.74
CA ASN A 342 3.33 -5.34 -5.03
C ASN A 342 3.76 -6.34 -6.12
N ALA A 343 5.04 -6.74 -6.16
CA ALA A 343 5.54 -7.76 -7.08
C ALA A 343 4.83 -9.11 -6.86
N VAL A 344 4.72 -9.56 -5.60
CA VAL A 344 4.05 -10.82 -5.24
C VAL A 344 2.55 -10.79 -5.58
N ARG A 345 1.88 -9.66 -5.34
CA ARG A 345 0.47 -9.45 -5.76
C ARG A 345 0.30 -9.54 -7.27
N SER A 346 1.20 -8.90 -8.04
CA SER A 346 1.14 -8.93 -9.51
C SER A 346 1.30 -10.35 -10.05
N ILE A 347 2.27 -11.12 -9.53
CA ILE A 347 2.47 -12.52 -9.90
C ILE A 347 1.23 -13.35 -9.61
N PHE A 348 0.64 -13.20 -8.41
CA PHE A 348 -0.58 -13.91 -8.03
C PHE A 348 -1.75 -13.64 -8.98
N ASN A 349 -1.88 -12.41 -9.45
CA ASN A 349 -2.91 -11.98 -10.41
C ASN A 349 -2.55 -12.28 -11.88
N GLY A 350 -1.49 -13.06 -12.14
CA GLY A 350 -1.10 -13.45 -13.50
C GLY A 350 -0.35 -12.40 -14.31
N SER A 351 0.15 -11.34 -13.64
CA SER A 351 0.98 -10.31 -14.26
C SER A 351 2.46 -10.53 -13.94
N ALA A 352 3.35 -10.12 -14.83
CA ALA A 352 4.78 -10.15 -14.55
C ALA A 352 5.12 -9.21 -13.36
N ALA A 353 6.03 -9.63 -12.49
CA ALA A 353 6.55 -8.77 -11.45
C ALA A 353 7.37 -7.62 -12.07
N SER A 354 6.94 -6.39 -11.89
CA SER A 354 7.75 -5.22 -12.22
C SER A 354 8.69 -4.92 -11.06
N ILE A 355 9.92 -5.43 -11.13
CA ILE A 355 10.98 -5.10 -10.19
C ILE A 355 11.87 -4.06 -10.86
N PRO A 356 11.84 -2.79 -10.42
CA PRO A 356 12.64 -1.73 -11.01
C PRO A 356 14.15 -2.07 -11.00
N VAL A 357 14.86 -1.57 -11.99
CA VAL A 357 16.32 -1.59 -11.99
C VAL A 357 16.79 -0.55 -10.97
N THR A 358 17.80 -0.91 -10.18
CA THR A 358 18.44 0.01 -9.24
C THR A 358 19.78 0.49 -9.77
N PHE A 359 20.03 1.78 -9.59
CA PHE A 359 21.31 2.44 -9.85
C PHE A 359 21.83 3.04 -8.54
N LEU A 360 23.09 2.80 -8.23
CA LEU A 360 23.79 3.47 -7.14
C LEU A 360 24.84 4.42 -7.73
N ILE A 361 24.62 5.71 -7.58
CA ILE A 361 25.61 6.72 -7.95
C ILE A 361 26.50 6.93 -6.73
N THR A 362 27.78 6.65 -6.88
CA THR A 362 28.79 6.77 -5.83
C THR A 362 29.77 7.90 -6.12
N ASN A 363 30.64 8.24 -5.18
CA ASN A 363 31.71 9.20 -5.34
C ASN A 363 31.24 10.53 -5.96
N ILE A 364 30.17 11.11 -5.36
CA ILE A 364 29.58 12.40 -5.77
C ILE A 364 29.59 13.40 -4.63
N ARG A 365 29.56 14.67 -4.99
CA ARG A 365 29.26 15.78 -4.09
C ARG A 365 27.82 16.23 -4.32
N LEU A 366 26.92 15.88 -3.40
CA LEU A 366 25.48 16.19 -3.50
C LEU A 366 25.20 17.63 -3.10
N ILE A 367 24.43 18.34 -3.95
CA ILE A 367 23.75 19.60 -3.67
C ILE A 367 22.27 19.36 -3.88
N ASP A 368 21.47 19.21 -2.82
CA ASP A 368 20.08 18.76 -2.91
C ASP A 368 19.02 19.89 -2.97
N GLY A 369 19.48 21.15 -2.98
CA GLY A 369 18.59 22.31 -3.04
C GLY A 369 17.87 22.66 -1.71
N THR A 370 18.17 21.97 -0.61
CA THR A 370 17.53 22.18 0.70
C THR A 370 18.24 23.22 1.58
N ASN A 371 19.21 23.96 1.04
CA ASN A 371 20.13 24.86 1.76
C ASN A 371 21.10 24.14 2.71
N THR A 372 21.19 22.83 2.68
CA THR A 372 22.24 22.10 3.40
C THR A 372 23.58 22.23 2.66
N PRO A 373 24.72 22.27 3.37
CA PRO A 373 26.02 22.27 2.73
C PRO A 373 26.21 21.06 1.80
N ALA A 374 26.94 21.25 0.71
CA ALA A 374 27.28 20.15 -0.18
C ALA A 374 28.03 19.05 0.59
N ARG A 375 27.64 17.79 0.38
CA ARG A 375 28.18 16.63 1.09
C ARG A 375 28.57 15.50 0.17
N ASN A 376 29.61 14.77 0.53
CA ASN A 376 30.02 13.56 -0.21
C ASN A 376 29.16 12.39 0.26
N VAL A 377 28.34 11.85 -0.63
CA VAL A 377 27.39 10.76 -0.36
C VAL A 377 27.24 9.89 -1.61
N SER A 378 26.48 8.81 -1.46
CA SER A 378 25.91 8.04 -2.57
C SER A 378 24.42 8.32 -2.70
N VAL A 379 23.88 8.15 -3.91
CA VAL A 379 22.44 8.28 -4.20
C VAL A 379 21.98 7.03 -4.92
N ARG A 380 20.93 6.38 -4.37
CA ARG A 380 20.29 5.24 -5.02
C ARG A 380 19.03 5.68 -5.74
N ILE A 381 18.91 5.25 -6.98
CA ILE A 381 17.73 5.46 -7.83
C ILE A 381 17.08 4.11 -8.05
N GLU A 382 15.77 4.06 -7.89
CA GLU A 382 14.93 2.89 -8.11
C GLU A 382 13.80 3.24 -9.08
N GLY A 383 13.88 2.71 -10.30
CA GLY A 383 12.98 3.13 -11.37
C GLY A 383 13.14 4.64 -11.67
N ASP A 384 12.11 5.41 -11.35
CA ASP A 384 12.05 6.87 -11.55
C ASP A 384 12.20 7.69 -10.25
N LYS A 385 12.59 7.05 -9.14
CA LYS A 385 12.66 7.70 -7.83
C LYS A 385 14.03 7.60 -7.19
N ILE A 386 14.42 8.63 -6.46
CA ILE A 386 15.51 8.57 -5.48
C ILE A 386 15.00 7.80 -4.28
N SER A 387 15.56 6.60 -4.04
CA SER A 387 15.12 5.72 -2.96
C SER A 387 15.94 5.87 -1.68
N ALA A 388 17.21 6.29 -1.80
CA ALA A 388 18.09 6.52 -0.64
C ALA A 388 19.20 7.52 -0.97
N VAL A 389 19.65 8.26 0.04
CA VAL A 389 20.80 9.17 0.01
C VAL A 389 21.61 8.98 1.28
N GLY A 390 22.91 8.78 1.18
CA GLY A 390 23.79 8.58 2.35
C GLY A 390 25.07 7.82 2.03
N ASP A 391 25.69 7.24 3.05
CA ASP A 391 26.79 6.28 2.88
C ASP A 391 26.20 4.90 2.59
N LEU A 392 25.87 4.66 1.30
CA LEU A 392 25.14 3.48 0.85
C LEU A 392 26.10 2.39 0.38
N LYS A 393 25.86 1.16 0.83
CA LYS A 393 26.54 -0.03 0.29
C LYS A 393 25.78 -0.53 -0.93
N PRO A 394 26.50 -0.95 -2.00
CA PRO A 394 25.87 -1.55 -3.16
C PRO A 394 25.06 -2.80 -2.78
N TYR A 395 23.91 -2.97 -3.40
CA TYR A 395 23.20 -4.25 -3.41
C TYR A 395 23.91 -5.22 -4.36
N LYS A 396 23.69 -6.51 -4.14
CA LYS A 396 24.14 -7.50 -5.11
C LYS A 396 23.38 -7.28 -6.44
N ASP A 397 24.13 -7.25 -7.54
CA ASP A 397 23.61 -7.03 -8.91
C ASP A 397 23.05 -5.63 -9.17
N GLU A 398 23.36 -4.64 -8.31
CA GLU A 398 23.03 -3.23 -8.55
C GLU A 398 23.97 -2.60 -9.58
N ILE A 399 23.42 -1.77 -10.46
CA ILE A 399 24.24 -1.00 -11.41
C ILE A 399 24.89 0.15 -10.63
N ILE A 400 26.23 0.19 -10.66
CA ILE A 400 27.01 1.21 -9.96
C ILE A 400 27.56 2.20 -11.00
N GLU A 401 27.29 3.48 -10.77
CA GLU A 401 27.85 4.59 -11.52
C GLU A 401 28.83 5.37 -10.62
N ASP A 402 30.08 5.46 -11.04
CA ASP A 402 31.07 6.28 -10.34
C ASP A 402 30.96 7.73 -10.82
N GLY A 403 30.51 8.61 -9.95
CA GLY A 403 30.37 10.04 -10.24
C GLY A 403 31.69 10.79 -10.31
N GLN A 404 32.86 10.16 -10.03
CA GLN A 404 34.22 10.71 -10.19
C GLN A 404 34.42 12.05 -9.44
N GLY A 405 33.79 12.22 -8.29
CA GLY A 405 33.86 13.46 -7.51
C GLY A 405 33.01 14.61 -8.09
N LYS A 406 32.22 14.36 -9.13
CA LYS A 406 31.34 15.39 -9.74
C LYS A 406 30.21 15.79 -8.79
N ILE A 407 29.61 16.95 -9.10
CA ILE A 407 28.43 17.42 -8.40
C ILE A 407 27.17 16.72 -8.95
N LEU A 408 26.37 16.15 -8.05
CA LEU A 408 24.99 15.75 -8.34
C LEU A 408 24.05 16.81 -7.74
N ALA A 409 23.17 17.37 -8.58
CA ALA A 409 22.18 18.36 -8.18
C ALA A 409 20.83 18.05 -8.82
N PRO A 410 19.70 18.59 -8.31
CA PRO A 410 18.44 18.61 -9.05
C PRO A 410 18.61 19.24 -10.44
N GLY A 411 17.89 18.73 -11.43
CA GLY A 411 17.88 19.31 -12.74
C GLY A 411 17.38 20.76 -12.73
N PHE A 412 17.98 21.62 -13.57
CA PHE A 412 17.60 23.03 -13.65
C PHE A 412 16.24 23.20 -14.32
N ILE A 413 15.51 24.23 -13.88
CA ILE A 413 14.26 24.68 -14.48
C ILE A 413 14.57 25.95 -15.28
N ASP A 414 14.44 25.88 -16.60
CA ASP A 414 14.50 27.05 -17.47
C ASP A 414 13.11 27.71 -17.44
N THR A 415 13.00 28.82 -16.72
CA THR A 415 11.74 29.50 -16.49
C THR A 415 11.29 30.42 -17.62
N HIS A 416 12.13 30.60 -18.67
CA HIS A 416 11.81 31.40 -19.85
C HIS A 416 12.40 30.73 -21.11
N SER A 417 11.64 29.84 -21.73
CA SER A 417 12.13 29.00 -22.82
C SER A 417 11.23 29.10 -24.04
N HIS A 418 11.88 29.07 -25.23
CA HIS A 418 11.22 29.06 -26.55
C HIS A 418 11.50 27.77 -27.33
N ILE A 419 12.02 26.74 -26.65
CA ILE A 419 12.41 25.50 -27.35
C ILE A 419 11.23 24.55 -27.63
N GLU A 420 10.02 24.84 -27.16
CA GLU A 420 8.84 23.97 -27.33
C GLU A 420 8.52 23.67 -28.80
N SER A 421 8.75 24.61 -29.71
CA SER A 421 8.59 24.36 -31.15
C SER A 421 9.65 23.41 -31.71
N SER A 422 10.87 23.46 -31.18
CA SER A 422 11.99 22.61 -31.56
C SER A 422 11.81 21.17 -31.02
N LEU A 423 11.16 20.99 -29.89
CA LEU A 423 10.84 19.67 -29.29
C LEU A 423 9.98 18.78 -30.20
N ASN A 424 9.27 19.37 -31.18
CA ASN A 424 8.52 18.59 -32.16
C ASN A 424 9.44 17.86 -33.16
N ARG A 425 10.62 18.36 -33.37
CA ARG A 425 11.63 17.81 -34.30
C ARG A 425 12.76 17.08 -33.57
N MET A 426 13.08 17.51 -32.36
CA MET A 426 14.15 17.00 -31.50
C MET A 426 13.61 16.73 -30.13
N PRO A 427 12.79 15.68 -29.96
CA PRO A 427 12.15 15.36 -28.67
C PRO A 427 13.13 14.96 -27.56
N GLU A 428 14.35 14.57 -27.92
CA GLU A 428 15.44 14.21 -27.01
C GLU A 428 15.99 15.42 -26.24
N ALA A 429 15.71 16.65 -26.68
CA ALA A 429 16.11 17.91 -26.03
C ALA A 429 17.60 17.96 -25.61
N ILE A 430 18.51 17.37 -26.38
CA ILE A 430 19.94 17.17 -26.06
C ILE A 430 20.62 18.45 -25.63
N ALA A 431 20.33 19.58 -26.32
CA ALA A 431 20.92 20.87 -26.00
C ALA A 431 20.54 21.36 -24.57
N ALA A 432 19.31 21.11 -24.12
CA ALA A 432 18.85 21.45 -22.77
C ALA A 432 19.46 20.49 -21.73
N LEU A 433 19.39 19.18 -22.00
CA LEU A 433 19.93 18.17 -21.11
C LEU A 433 21.43 18.29 -20.85
N ASN A 434 22.21 18.62 -21.90
CA ASN A 434 23.65 18.84 -21.77
C ASN A 434 24.02 20.06 -20.91
N GLN A 435 23.05 20.93 -20.62
CA GLN A 435 23.18 22.04 -19.68
C GLN A 435 22.56 21.75 -18.32
N GLY A 436 22.08 20.52 -18.11
CA GLY A 436 21.41 20.11 -16.88
C GLY A 436 19.96 20.61 -16.74
N ILE A 437 19.35 21.14 -17.81
CA ILE A 437 17.97 21.61 -17.85
C ILE A 437 17.07 20.40 -18.05
N THR A 438 16.25 20.09 -17.06
CA THR A 438 15.30 18.96 -17.08
C THR A 438 13.84 19.41 -17.16
N THR A 439 13.59 20.71 -16.97
CA THR A 439 12.25 21.30 -17.04
C THR A 439 12.33 22.64 -17.78
N ILE A 440 11.41 22.86 -18.70
CA ILE A 440 11.26 24.15 -19.39
C ILE A 440 9.88 24.74 -19.09
N VAL A 441 9.82 26.06 -19.04
CA VAL A 441 8.58 26.81 -18.97
C VAL A 441 8.49 27.71 -20.19
N SER A 442 7.36 27.67 -20.87
CA SER A 442 7.11 28.45 -22.09
C SER A 442 5.87 29.36 -21.97
N GLY A 443 5.60 30.18 -22.97
CA GLY A 443 4.45 31.05 -23.01
C GLY A 443 4.61 32.41 -22.32
N GLN A 444 5.83 32.81 -21.94
CA GLN A 444 6.11 34.07 -21.24
C GLN A 444 5.87 35.32 -22.11
N ASP A 445 6.10 35.24 -23.42
CA ASP A 445 5.98 36.38 -24.35
C ASP A 445 4.57 36.54 -24.93
N GLY A 446 3.56 35.99 -24.24
CA GLY A 446 2.18 36.17 -24.59
C GLY A 446 1.60 35.16 -25.58
N GLY A 447 2.42 34.43 -26.34
CA GLY A 447 2.00 33.31 -27.17
C GLY A 447 2.13 31.98 -26.44
N SER A 448 1.13 31.10 -26.56
CA SER A 448 1.19 29.77 -25.97
C SER A 448 0.45 28.75 -26.82
N TYR A 449 0.83 27.47 -26.70
CA TYR A 449 -0.01 26.39 -27.19
C TYR A 449 -1.18 26.13 -26.23
N LEU A 450 -2.30 25.68 -26.79
CA LEU A 450 -3.39 25.14 -25.93
C LEU A 450 -2.92 23.89 -25.23
N LEU A 451 -3.25 23.76 -23.94
CA LEU A 451 -2.84 22.61 -23.10
C LEU A 451 -3.25 21.28 -23.72
N ASP A 452 -4.46 21.16 -24.25
CA ASP A 452 -4.93 19.93 -24.91
C ASP A 452 -4.08 19.59 -26.15
N THR A 453 -3.65 20.61 -26.90
CA THR A 453 -2.78 20.40 -28.04
C THR A 453 -1.39 19.91 -27.62
N LEU A 454 -0.83 20.48 -26.55
CA LEU A 454 0.45 20.03 -26.00
C LEU A 454 0.33 18.60 -25.47
N LYS A 455 -0.73 18.29 -24.72
CA LYS A 455 -0.97 16.95 -24.18
C LYS A 455 -1.05 15.91 -25.29
N MET A 456 -1.89 16.11 -26.29
CA MET A 456 -1.99 15.19 -27.43
C MET A 456 -0.64 14.99 -28.16
N ARG A 457 0.17 16.05 -28.33
CA ARG A 457 1.49 15.95 -28.97
C ARG A 457 2.47 15.13 -28.13
N PHE A 458 2.46 15.31 -26.80
CA PHE A 458 3.37 14.62 -25.90
C PHE A 458 2.98 13.15 -25.69
N GLU A 459 1.70 12.82 -25.69
CA GLU A 459 1.22 11.44 -25.69
C GLU A 459 1.68 10.71 -26.96
N LYS A 460 1.65 11.38 -28.11
CA LYS A 460 2.10 10.80 -29.39
C LYS A 460 3.62 10.65 -29.48
N THR A 461 4.37 11.61 -28.94
CA THR A 461 5.83 11.61 -28.96
C THR A 461 6.36 12.13 -27.64
N PRO A 462 6.77 11.22 -26.71
CA PRO A 462 7.35 11.61 -25.43
C PRO A 462 8.57 12.53 -25.57
N ARG A 463 8.77 13.41 -24.60
CA ARG A 463 9.88 14.36 -24.53
C ARG A 463 10.84 13.98 -23.43
N ALA A 464 12.12 14.27 -23.63
CA ALA A 464 13.15 13.97 -22.63
C ALA A 464 13.25 15.05 -21.53
N VAL A 465 12.51 16.16 -21.63
CA VAL A 465 12.40 17.20 -20.61
C VAL A 465 10.94 17.39 -20.22
N ASN A 466 10.70 17.79 -18.97
CA ASN A 466 9.38 18.24 -18.52
C ASN A 466 9.05 19.59 -19.16
N VAL A 467 7.77 19.79 -19.48
CA VAL A 467 7.29 21.03 -20.08
C VAL A 467 6.15 21.58 -19.25
N ALA A 468 6.30 22.82 -18.80
CA ALA A 468 5.24 23.65 -18.24
C ALA A 468 4.97 24.82 -19.20
N THR A 469 3.78 25.40 -19.19
CA THR A 469 3.46 26.56 -20.00
C THR A 469 2.54 27.53 -19.26
N TYR A 470 2.77 28.82 -19.46
CA TYR A 470 1.79 29.83 -19.11
C TYR A 470 0.68 29.88 -20.17
N THR A 471 -0.52 30.32 -19.79
CA THR A 471 -1.52 30.72 -20.75
C THR A 471 -1.16 32.08 -21.33
N GLY A 472 -0.83 32.10 -22.61
CA GLY A 472 -0.37 33.32 -23.28
C GLY A 472 -1.50 34.32 -23.47
N HIS A 473 -1.31 35.57 -23.01
CA HIS A 473 -2.29 36.63 -23.15
C HIS A 473 -2.64 36.94 -24.62
N ALA A 474 -1.64 36.93 -25.54
CA ALA A 474 -1.89 37.11 -26.96
C ALA A 474 -2.75 35.98 -27.53
N THR A 475 -2.47 34.71 -27.15
CA THR A 475 -3.29 33.58 -27.58
C THR A 475 -4.74 33.70 -27.09
N LEU A 476 -4.98 34.13 -25.84
CA LEU A 476 -6.33 34.38 -25.35
C LEU A 476 -7.06 35.47 -26.15
N ARG A 477 -6.34 36.56 -26.48
CA ARG A 477 -6.90 37.64 -27.31
C ARG A 477 -7.29 37.14 -28.69
N GLU A 478 -6.39 36.39 -29.35
CA GLU A 478 -6.67 35.79 -30.65
C GLU A 478 -7.88 34.86 -30.64
N MET A 479 -8.02 34.03 -29.62
CA MET A 479 -9.14 33.12 -29.47
C MET A 479 -10.48 33.84 -29.27
N VAL A 480 -10.49 34.93 -28.52
CA VAL A 480 -11.74 35.64 -28.16
C VAL A 480 -12.11 36.73 -29.16
N MET A 481 -11.11 37.48 -29.67
CA MET A 481 -11.32 38.62 -30.55
C MET A 481 -11.22 38.25 -32.03
N GLY A 482 -10.71 37.05 -32.36
CA GLY A 482 -10.35 36.66 -33.71
C GLY A 482 -9.05 37.32 -34.18
N ASN A 483 -8.54 36.90 -35.35
CA ASN A 483 -7.28 37.41 -35.88
C ASN A 483 -7.39 38.79 -36.54
N HIS A 484 -8.54 39.43 -36.44
CA HIS A 484 -8.81 40.76 -37.04
C HIS A 484 -8.76 41.82 -35.94
N ASP A 485 -7.88 42.80 -36.10
CA ASP A 485 -7.74 43.99 -35.24
C ASP A 485 -7.42 43.68 -33.76
N LEU A 486 -6.39 42.89 -33.51
CA LEU A 486 -5.91 42.61 -32.13
C LEU A 486 -5.35 43.84 -31.40
N ASN A 487 -5.12 44.96 -32.12
CA ASN A 487 -4.60 46.21 -31.53
C ASN A 487 -5.69 47.07 -30.87
N ARG A 488 -6.96 46.82 -31.12
CA ARG A 488 -8.05 47.52 -30.43
C ARG A 488 -8.18 47.09 -28.97
N MET A 489 -8.82 47.87 -28.15
CA MET A 489 -9.20 47.48 -26.80
C MET A 489 -10.25 46.37 -26.82
N SER A 490 -10.15 45.41 -25.91
CA SER A 490 -11.18 44.38 -25.72
C SER A 490 -12.45 44.96 -25.12
N THR A 491 -13.61 44.48 -25.55
CA THR A 491 -14.89 44.86 -24.94
C THR A 491 -15.05 44.22 -23.57
N PRO A 492 -15.94 44.69 -22.70
CA PRO A 492 -16.24 44.04 -21.42
C PRO A 492 -16.64 42.55 -21.56
N GLU A 493 -17.41 42.20 -22.59
CA GLU A 493 -17.87 40.86 -22.90
C GLU A 493 -16.69 39.96 -23.33
N GLU A 494 -15.78 40.50 -24.12
CA GLU A 494 -14.53 39.80 -24.51
C GLU A 494 -13.61 39.55 -23.33
N LEU A 495 -13.47 40.52 -22.41
CA LEU A 495 -12.69 40.37 -21.18
C LEU A 495 -13.27 39.29 -20.27
N VAL A 496 -14.62 39.15 -20.22
CA VAL A 496 -15.28 38.06 -19.47
C VAL A 496 -14.94 36.70 -20.05
N LYS A 497 -14.89 36.59 -21.41
CA LYS A 497 -14.52 35.34 -22.09
C LYS A 497 -13.02 34.96 -21.97
N MET A 498 -12.16 35.94 -21.70
CA MET A 498 -10.72 35.72 -21.49
C MET A 498 -10.38 35.26 -20.07
N LYS A 499 -11.31 35.39 -19.11
CA LYS A 499 -11.19 34.93 -17.72
C LYS A 499 -11.59 33.47 -17.57
#